data_8c58c907ccffee40fbd74930af6f0f0a
#
_entry.id   8c58c907ccffee40fbd74930af6f0f0a
#
_cell.length_a   1.000
_cell.length_b   1.000
_cell.length_c   1.000
_cell.angle_alpha   90.00
_cell.angle_beta   90.00
_cell.angle_gamma   90.00
#
_symmetry.space_group_name_H-M   'P 1'
#
loop_
_entity.id
_entity.type
_entity.pdbx_description
1 polymer ?
#
loop_
_entity_poly.entity_id
_entity_poly.type
_entity_poly.pdbx_seq_one_letter_code
_entity_poly.pdbx_strand_id
1 'polypeptide(L)'
;MAPIITVVGSFAVGLTIRTPQVPIFGQTLIGSDFDMGPGGKGSNQAVATARLGANSYFVGLIGEDKLGEIATDLYQREGVDTSYLRTTTQMATGAGLIILNSKGENFII
;
A
#
# COMPACT_ATOMS: atom_id res chain seq x y z
N MET A 1 19.95 20.62 10.89
CA MET A 1 19.80 19.22 11.31
C MET A 1 18.40 18.73 10.98
N ALA A 2 18.29 17.61 10.27
CA ALA A 2 17.01 17.06 9.91
C ALA A 2 16.34 16.39 11.11
N PRO A 3 15.03 16.54 11.28
CA PRO A 3 14.31 15.83 12.34
C PRO A 3 14.31 14.32 12.08
N ILE A 4 14.24 13.56 13.16
CA ILE A 4 14.03 12.12 13.11
C ILE A 4 12.56 11.86 13.37
N ILE A 5 11.90 11.20 12.43
CA ILE A 5 10.47 10.87 12.53
C ILE A 5 10.31 9.37 12.37
N THR A 6 9.70 8.75 13.36
CA THR A 6 9.39 7.32 13.33
C THR A 6 7.89 7.14 13.18
N VAL A 7 7.48 6.44 12.14
CA VAL A 7 6.08 6.11 11.88
C VAL A 7 5.85 4.64 12.21
N VAL A 8 4.91 4.36 13.08
CA VAL A 8 4.44 3.02 13.39
C VAL A 8 3.09 2.82 12.72
N GLY A 9 3.01 1.89 11.79
CA GLY A 9 1.77 1.73 11.04
C GLY A 9 1.81 0.56 10.07
N SER A 10 0.88 0.57 9.14
CA SER A 10 0.75 -0.50 8.17
C SER A 10 1.11 -0.06 6.77
N PHE A 11 1.52 -1.04 5.99
CA PHE A 11 1.64 -1.01 4.55
C PHE A 11 0.57 -1.92 3.95
N ALA A 12 -0.01 -1.49 2.83
CA ALA A 12 -0.88 -2.34 2.02
C ALA A 12 -0.71 -1.97 0.55
N VAL A 13 -0.97 -2.93 -0.33
CA VAL A 13 -1.02 -2.66 -1.77
C VAL A 13 -2.47 -2.40 -2.16
N GLY A 14 -2.73 -1.30 -2.85
CA GLY A 14 -4.03 -1.02 -3.44
C GLY A 14 -4.14 -1.64 -4.82
N LEU A 15 -5.16 -2.45 -5.02
CA LEU A 15 -5.50 -3.08 -6.30
C LEU A 15 -6.81 -2.46 -6.75
N THR A 16 -6.78 -1.64 -7.80
CA THR A 16 -7.94 -0.88 -8.25
C THR A 16 -8.39 -1.36 -9.62
N ILE A 17 -9.68 -1.54 -9.79
CA ILE A 17 -10.30 -1.83 -11.08
C ILE A 17 -11.57 -1.01 -11.24
N ARG A 18 -11.87 -0.59 -12.45
CA ARG A 18 -13.08 0.14 -12.79
C ARG A 18 -14.10 -0.77 -13.43
N THR A 19 -15.36 -0.56 -13.11
CA THR A 19 -16.47 -1.28 -13.69
C THR A 19 -17.71 -0.39 -13.74
N PRO A 20 -18.56 -0.47 -14.79
CA PRO A 20 -19.80 0.31 -14.82
C PRO A 20 -20.76 -0.04 -13.67
N GLN A 21 -20.72 -1.28 -13.20
CA GLN A 21 -21.58 -1.77 -12.12
C GLN A 21 -20.85 -2.81 -11.29
N VAL A 22 -21.24 -2.97 -10.04
CA VAL A 22 -20.73 -4.01 -9.16
C VAL A 22 -21.37 -5.35 -9.55
N PRO A 23 -20.58 -6.42 -9.70
CA PRO A 23 -21.15 -7.73 -10.05
C PRO A 23 -22.02 -8.27 -8.93
N ILE A 24 -23.06 -8.97 -9.29
CA ILE A 24 -23.86 -9.79 -8.35
C ILE A 24 -23.17 -11.15 -8.17
N PHE A 25 -23.56 -11.88 -7.14
CA PHE A 25 -23.00 -13.21 -6.90
C PHE A 25 -23.14 -14.12 -8.12
N GLY A 26 -22.05 -14.78 -8.46
CA GLY A 26 -21.98 -15.68 -9.62
C GLY A 26 -21.75 -14.99 -10.97
N GLN A 27 -21.78 -13.67 -11.00
CA GLN A 27 -21.56 -12.90 -12.22
C GLN A 27 -20.08 -12.60 -12.44
N THR A 28 -19.63 -12.68 -13.68
CA THR A 28 -18.30 -12.23 -14.10
C THR A 28 -18.46 -11.02 -15.00
N LEU A 29 -17.77 -9.94 -14.66
CA LEU A 29 -17.71 -8.73 -15.47
C LEU A 29 -16.28 -8.48 -15.92
N ILE A 30 -16.13 -7.85 -17.07
CA ILE A 30 -14.83 -7.38 -17.52
C ILE A 30 -14.69 -5.93 -17.09
N GLY A 31 -13.70 -5.68 -16.22
CA GLY A 31 -13.37 -4.33 -15.78
C GLY A 31 -12.33 -3.68 -16.68
N SER A 32 -11.92 -2.48 -16.31
CA SER A 32 -10.91 -1.70 -17.02
C SER A 32 -10.02 -0.96 -16.04
N ASP A 33 -8.95 -0.37 -16.58
CA ASP A 33 -8.08 0.55 -15.84
C ASP A 33 -7.54 -0.05 -14.53
N PHE A 34 -7.01 -1.27 -14.64
CA PHE A 34 -6.38 -1.91 -13.49
C PHE A 34 -5.15 -1.11 -13.06
N ASP A 35 -5.06 -0.82 -11.78
CA ASP A 35 -3.90 -0.18 -11.16
C ASP A 35 -3.50 -0.93 -9.89
N MET A 36 -2.21 -1.02 -9.67
CA MET A 36 -1.64 -1.61 -8.47
C MET A 36 -0.55 -0.69 -7.94
N GLY A 37 -0.68 -0.26 -6.71
CA GLY A 37 0.29 0.65 -6.13
C GLY A 37 0.40 0.55 -4.63
N PRO A 38 1.48 1.12 -4.08
CA PRO A 38 1.69 1.11 -2.64
C PRO A 38 0.68 2.01 -1.93
N GLY A 39 0.25 1.57 -0.75
CA GLY A 39 -0.67 2.30 0.11
C GLY A 39 -0.39 2.00 1.57
N GLY A 40 -1.39 2.26 2.39
CA GLY A 40 -1.27 2.20 3.84
C GLY A 40 -1.04 3.58 4.44
N LYS A 41 -1.85 3.95 5.41
CA LYS A 41 -1.82 5.30 6.00
C LYS A 41 -0.46 5.60 6.64
N GLY A 42 0.08 4.63 7.39
CA GLY A 42 1.40 4.78 8.00
C GLY A 42 2.51 4.86 6.97
N SER A 43 2.46 3.98 5.97
CA SER A 43 3.43 3.99 4.87
C SER A 43 3.44 5.33 4.15
N ASN A 44 2.27 5.87 3.84
CA ASN A 44 2.15 7.18 3.18
C ASN A 44 2.77 8.31 4.03
N GLN A 45 2.59 8.26 5.34
CA GLN A 45 3.19 9.24 6.24
C GLN A 45 4.72 9.12 6.27
N ALA A 46 5.25 7.90 6.32
CA ALA A 46 6.69 7.69 6.30
C ALA A 46 7.34 8.21 5.01
N VAL A 47 6.72 7.95 3.87
CA VAL A 47 7.19 8.46 2.58
C VAL A 47 7.11 9.99 2.52
N ALA A 48 6.00 10.57 2.98
CA ALA A 48 5.83 12.01 2.99
C ALA A 48 6.88 12.71 3.86
N THR A 49 7.17 12.17 5.05
CA THR A 49 8.18 12.73 5.93
C THR A 49 9.57 12.66 5.33
N ALA A 50 9.89 11.54 4.65
CA ALA A 50 11.17 11.40 3.95
C ALA A 50 11.29 12.42 2.81
N ARG A 51 10.23 12.61 2.02
CA ARG A 51 10.21 13.58 0.93
C ARG A 51 10.37 15.03 1.41
N LEU A 52 9.93 15.31 2.63
CA LEU A 52 10.07 16.62 3.25
C LEU A 52 11.44 16.83 3.93
N GLY A 53 12.34 15.87 3.83
CA GLY A 53 13.72 15.99 4.31
C GLY A 53 13.98 15.46 5.71
N ALA A 54 13.02 14.80 6.33
CA ALA A 54 13.23 14.16 7.63
C ALA A 54 14.03 12.84 7.48
N ASN A 55 14.70 12.43 8.54
CA ASN A 55 15.19 11.07 8.69
C ASN A 55 14.01 10.21 9.09
N SER A 56 13.37 9.58 8.12
CA SER A 56 12.13 8.83 8.29
C SER A 56 12.41 7.36 8.55
N TYR A 57 11.84 6.83 9.62
CA TYR A 57 11.87 5.41 9.97
C TYR A 57 10.46 4.84 9.90
N PHE A 58 10.32 3.65 9.35
CA PHE A 58 9.03 2.97 9.32
C PHE A 58 9.08 1.69 10.14
N VAL A 59 8.20 1.59 11.13
CA VAL A 59 8.01 0.40 11.96
C VAL A 59 6.73 -0.27 11.51
N GLY A 60 6.84 -1.48 10.97
CA GLY A 60 5.69 -2.20 10.44
C GLY A 60 6.04 -3.66 10.16
N LEU A 61 5.06 -4.36 9.61
CA LEU A 61 5.16 -5.77 9.26
C LEU A 61 4.59 -6.00 7.87
N ILE A 62 5.34 -6.70 7.04
CA ILE A 62 4.92 -7.11 5.70
C ILE A 62 5.10 -8.61 5.54
N GLY A 63 4.40 -9.21 4.59
CA GLY A 63 4.62 -10.61 4.22
C GLY A 63 5.88 -10.76 3.38
N GLU A 64 6.48 -11.95 3.46
CA GLU A 64 7.60 -12.33 2.60
C GLU A 64 7.03 -12.84 1.27
N ASP A 65 6.57 -11.90 0.44
CA ASP A 65 5.85 -12.17 -0.82
C ASP A 65 6.07 -11.04 -1.83
N LYS A 66 5.46 -11.19 -3.00
CA LYS A 66 5.61 -10.22 -4.10
C LYS A 66 5.07 -8.84 -3.75
N LEU A 67 3.98 -8.76 -2.99
CA LEU A 67 3.43 -7.48 -2.56
C LEU A 67 4.35 -6.81 -1.53
N GLY A 68 5.01 -7.60 -0.68
CA GLY A 68 6.01 -7.10 0.26
C GLY A 68 7.22 -6.48 -0.45
N GLU A 69 7.60 -6.99 -1.61
CA GLU A 69 8.67 -6.41 -2.43
C GLU A 69 8.32 -4.99 -2.89
N ILE A 70 7.04 -4.69 -3.12
CA ILE A 70 6.60 -3.34 -3.46
C ILE A 70 6.92 -2.36 -2.32
N ALA A 71 6.74 -2.79 -1.07
CA ALA A 71 7.07 -1.99 0.10
C ALA A 71 8.57 -1.70 0.18
N THR A 72 9.40 -2.73 0.09
CA THR A 72 10.86 -2.58 0.20
C THR A 72 11.43 -1.74 -0.92
N ASP A 73 10.95 -1.91 -2.14
CA ASP A 73 11.36 -1.10 -3.28
C ASP A 73 10.96 0.37 -3.10
N LEU A 74 9.74 0.62 -2.62
CA LEU A 74 9.25 1.97 -2.33
C LEU A 74 10.15 2.67 -1.29
N TYR A 75 10.39 2.02 -0.17
CA TYR A 75 11.15 2.63 0.92
C TYR A 75 12.60 2.87 0.53
N GLN A 76 13.20 1.97 -0.23
CA GLN A 76 14.56 2.17 -0.76
C GLN A 76 14.60 3.38 -1.69
N ARG A 77 13.65 3.49 -2.61
CA ARG A 77 13.58 4.60 -3.56
C ARG A 77 13.31 5.94 -2.88
N GLU A 78 12.48 5.94 -1.85
CA GLU A 78 12.06 7.17 -1.17
C GLU A 78 12.97 7.56 0.02
N GLY A 79 13.95 6.73 0.34
CA GLY A 79 14.87 7.02 1.44
C GLY A 79 14.28 6.84 2.83
N VAL A 80 13.29 5.97 2.97
CA VAL A 80 12.75 5.57 4.28
C VAL A 80 13.64 4.48 4.87
N ASP A 81 14.05 4.65 6.12
CA ASP A 81 14.84 3.65 6.84
C ASP A 81 13.96 2.48 7.26
N THR A 82 14.34 1.28 6.85
CA THR A 82 13.59 0.05 7.09
C THR A 82 14.21 -0.86 8.14
N SER A 83 15.13 -0.32 8.98
CA SER A 83 15.80 -1.11 10.02
C SER A 83 14.80 -1.80 10.96
N TYR A 84 13.62 -1.22 11.13
CA TYR A 84 12.57 -1.72 12.01
C TYR A 84 11.35 -2.28 11.26
N LEU A 85 11.44 -2.40 9.94
CA LEU A 85 10.46 -3.10 9.14
C LEU A 85 10.72 -4.60 9.25
N ARG A 86 9.72 -5.36 9.65
CA ARG A 86 9.83 -6.81 9.79
C ARG A 86 9.05 -7.51 8.69
N THR A 87 9.48 -8.73 8.38
CA THR A 87 8.80 -9.61 7.43
C THR A 87 8.31 -10.87 8.14
N THR A 88 7.26 -11.47 7.62
CA THR A 88 6.71 -12.72 8.14
C THR A 88 6.34 -13.66 7.01
N THR A 89 6.50 -14.97 7.25
CA THR A 89 6.04 -16.02 6.36
C THR A 89 4.65 -16.52 6.74
N GLN A 90 4.09 -16.05 7.85
CA GLN A 90 2.83 -16.57 8.41
C GLN A 90 1.60 -15.85 7.87
N MET A 91 1.77 -14.67 7.30
CA MET A 91 0.67 -13.87 6.75
C MET A 91 1.11 -13.19 5.46
N ALA A 92 0.17 -13.00 4.56
CA ALA A 92 0.39 -12.23 3.35
C ALA A 92 0.50 -10.73 3.67
N THR A 93 1.22 -10.01 2.83
CA THR A 93 1.22 -8.55 2.85
C THR A 93 -0.20 -8.03 2.67
N GLY A 94 -0.57 -6.99 3.40
CA GLY A 94 -1.88 -6.36 3.28
C GLY A 94 -2.18 -5.91 1.86
N ALA A 95 -3.40 -6.19 1.39
CA ALA A 95 -3.87 -5.78 0.08
C ALA A 95 -5.30 -5.25 0.22
N GLY A 96 -5.58 -4.12 -0.40
CA GLY A 96 -6.91 -3.58 -0.51
C GLY A 96 -7.42 -3.71 -1.93
N LEU A 97 -8.57 -4.36 -2.10
CA LEU A 97 -9.25 -4.45 -3.38
C LEU A 97 -10.21 -3.28 -3.50
N ILE A 98 -10.00 -2.44 -4.50
CA ILE A 98 -10.78 -1.22 -4.70
C ILE A 98 -11.53 -1.34 -6.01
N ILE A 99 -12.84 -1.35 -5.93
CA ILE A 99 -13.72 -1.42 -7.10
C ILE A 99 -14.39 -0.06 -7.26
N LEU A 100 -14.17 0.60 -8.40
CA LEU A 100 -14.70 1.90 -8.72
C LEU A 100 -15.77 1.79 -9.79
N ASN A 101 -16.89 2.50 -9.61
CA ASN A 101 -17.88 2.63 -10.66
C ASN A 101 -17.67 3.91 -11.48
N SER A 102 -18.53 4.14 -12.47
CA SER A 102 -18.42 5.31 -13.36
C SER A 102 -18.67 6.65 -12.65
N LYS A 103 -19.27 6.64 -11.46
CA LYS A 103 -19.51 7.84 -10.65
C LYS A 103 -18.40 8.14 -9.66
N GLY A 104 -17.35 7.29 -9.60
CA GLY A 104 -16.28 7.42 -8.64
C GLY A 104 -16.61 6.87 -7.25
N GLU A 105 -17.74 6.20 -7.10
CA GLU A 105 -18.07 5.47 -5.88
C GLU A 105 -17.24 4.19 -5.81
N ASN A 106 -16.86 3.78 -4.61
CA ASN A 106 -15.98 2.63 -4.45
C ASN A 106 -16.43 1.65 -3.38
N PHE A 107 -15.98 0.41 -3.53
CA PHE A 107 -15.94 -0.60 -2.48
C PHE A 107 -14.48 -0.92 -2.19
N ILE A 108 -14.14 -1.10 -0.93
CA ILE A 108 -12.79 -1.50 -0.52
C ILE A 108 -12.91 -2.72 0.40
N ILE A 109 -12.20 -3.77 0.03
CA ILE A 109 -12.10 -5.00 0.83
C ILE A 109 -10.66 -5.21 1.22
#